data_c44e8abfaef278b7a369e208f680eaf3
#
_entry.id   c44e8abfaef278b7a369e208f680eaf3
#
_cell.length_a   1.000
_cell.length_b   1.000
_cell.length_c   1.000
_cell.angle_alpha   90.00
_cell.angle_beta   90.00
_cell.angle_gamma   90.00
#
_symmetry.space_group_name_H-M   'P 1'
#
loop_
_entity.id
_entity.type
_entity.pdbx_description
1 polymer ?
#
loop_
_entity_poly.entity_id
_entity_poly.type
_entity_poly.pdbx_seq_one_letter_code
_entity_poly.pdbx_strand_id
1 'polypeptide(L)'
;MNSIIRPRRLRRTEAIREMVRENHLTASDFIYPLFIHEKDFKEEISAMPGTYRWDINGLIKEVTRAWELGIRCVVLFPKIDDSLKTEDGAECFNEDGLIPKAIRILKKEIPEMAIMTDVALDPYSCDGHDGIVDETGKILNDETIEILKKQALTQARAGADFIGPSDMMDGRVGAIRNALDSEGFSDVGIISYTAKYSSAYYGPFRTALDSAPRENSKKIIPDNKSTYQMDPANSKEALIESALDQYEGADILMVKPGISYLDIVYRLSTFSNKPIAAYNVSGEYSMVKSAAMKNWINEKDIVLETLLSFKRAGAKLILTYHACDASQWLQDT
;
A
#
# COMPACT_ATOMS: atom_id res chain seq x y z
N MET A 1 6.31 -19.05 -48.97
CA MET A 1 4.94 -18.57 -48.70
C MET A 1 5.02 -17.09 -48.39
N ASN A 2 4.38 -16.21 -49.19
CA ASN A 2 4.27 -14.81 -48.82
C ASN A 2 3.23 -14.68 -47.70
N SER A 3 3.65 -14.47 -46.46
CA SER A 3 2.72 -14.23 -45.35
C SER A 3 1.93 -12.96 -45.62
N ILE A 4 0.62 -13.08 -45.72
CA ILE A 4 -0.31 -11.95 -45.88
C ILE A 4 -0.45 -11.18 -44.56
N ILE A 5 -0.33 -11.89 -43.42
CA ILE A 5 -0.40 -11.33 -42.09
C ILE A 5 0.97 -10.82 -41.66
N ARG A 6 1.08 -9.51 -41.37
CA ARG A 6 2.33 -8.87 -40.94
C ARG A 6 2.11 -7.96 -39.74
N PRO A 7 2.16 -8.47 -38.53
CA PRO A 7 1.97 -7.67 -37.29
C PRO A 7 2.97 -6.51 -37.14
N ARG A 8 4.17 -6.60 -37.74
CA ARG A 8 5.18 -5.53 -37.73
C ARG A 8 4.70 -4.22 -38.37
N ARG A 9 3.60 -4.24 -39.17
CA ARG A 9 3.02 -3.01 -39.75
C ARG A 9 2.62 -2.01 -38.67
N LEU A 10 2.09 -2.49 -37.52
CA LEU A 10 1.67 -1.67 -36.39
C LEU A 10 2.81 -1.27 -35.45
N ARG A 11 4.07 -1.70 -35.72
CA ARG A 11 5.24 -1.36 -34.89
C ARG A 11 6.22 -0.43 -35.62
N ARG A 12 5.95 -0.08 -36.86
CA ARG A 12 6.92 0.49 -37.81
C ARG A 12 7.43 1.88 -37.42
N THR A 13 6.58 2.74 -36.87
CA THR A 13 6.92 4.09 -36.43
C THR A 13 6.37 4.37 -35.04
N GLU A 14 6.93 5.37 -34.35
CA GLU A 14 6.42 5.81 -33.04
C GLU A 14 4.96 6.18 -33.12
N ALA A 15 4.60 7.07 -34.02
CA ALA A 15 3.21 7.50 -34.22
C ALA A 15 2.23 6.33 -34.41
N ILE A 16 2.62 5.29 -35.16
CA ILE A 16 1.77 4.10 -35.33
C ILE A 16 1.66 3.32 -34.01
N ARG A 17 2.76 3.16 -33.25
CA ARG A 17 2.73 2.48 -31.95
C ARG A 17 1.85 3.23 -30.96
N GLU A 18 1.93 4.55 -30.92
CA GLU A 18 1.07 5.40 -30.06
C GLU A 18 -0.40 5.27 -30.40
N MET A 19 -0.75 5.28 -31.71
CA MET A 19 -2.13 5.13 -32.15
C MET A 19 -2.80 3.81 -31.71
N VAL A 20 -2.03 2.74 -31.55
CA VAL A 20 -2.56 1.42 -31.17
C VAL A 20 -2.24 1.01 -29.75
N ARG A 21 -1.70 1.93 -28.95
CA ARG A 21 -1.36 1.69 -27.55
C ARG A 21 -2.64 1.51 -26.71
N GLU A 22 -2.77 0.36 -26.04
CA GLU A 22 -3.96 0.00 -25.26
C GLU A 22 -3.96 0.59 -23.86
N ASN A 23 -2.76 0.77 -23.27
CA ASN A 23 -2.60 1.22 -21.89
C ASN A 23 -1.71 2.46 -21.82
N HIS A 24 -2.09 3.39 -20.97
CA HIS A 24 -1.35 4.62 -20.70
C HIS A 24 -1.14 4.76 -19.20
N LEU A 25 0.00 5.35 -18.79
CA LEU A 25 0.28 5.76 -17.43
C LEU A 25 0.00 7.25 -17.29
N THR A 26 -0.59 7.62 -16.18
CA THR A 26 -0.76 9.01 -15.76
C THR A 26 -0.38 9.14 -14.28
N ALA A 27 0.02 10.33 -13.83
CA ALA A 27 0.35 10.57 -12.44
C ALA A 27 -0.83 10.26 -11.49
N SER A 28 -2.07 10.41 -11.95
CA SER A 28 -3.28 10.10 -11.18
C SER A 28 -3.55 8.60 -11.02
N ASP A 29 -2.81 7.73 -11.70
CA ASP A 29 -2.85 6.29 -11.45
C ASP A 29 -2.06 5.90 -10.19
N PHE A 30 -1.22 6.79 -9.66
CA PHE A 30 -0.31 6.48 -8.55
C PHE A 30 -0.90 6.86 -7.20
N ILE A 31 -0.72 5.97 -6.21
CA ILE A 31 -0.84 6.26 -4.79
C ILE A 31 0.58 6.28 -4.23
N TYR A 32 0.98 7.40 -3.60
CA TYR A 32 2.35 7.58 -3.13
C TYR A 32 2.51 7.20 -1.66
N PRO A 33 3.25 6.11 -1.33
CA PRO A 33 3.50 5.68 0.04
C PRO A 33 4.53 6.59 0.73
N LEU A 34 4.20 7.08 1.92
CA LEU A 34 5.04 7.97 2.71
C LEU A 34 5.21 7.42 4.12
N PHE A 35 6.46 7.35 4.58
CA PHE A 35 6.78 7.03 5.97
C PHE A 35 6.91 8.31 6.79
N ILE A 36 6.35 8.30 8.00
CA ILE A 36 6.37 9.45 8.90
C ILE A 36 6.84 9.05 10.30
N HIS A 37 7.44 9.98 11.04
CA HIS A 37 7.87 9.81 12.43
C HIS A 37 7.73 11.11 13.23
N GLU A 38 7.89 11.04 14.54
CA GLU A 38 7.72 12.20 15.43
C GLU A 38 8.98 13.08 15.58
N LYS A 39 10.14 12.64 15.02
CA LYS A 39 11.35 13.46 15.06
C LYS A 39 11.16 14.74 14.22
N ASP A 40 11.95 15.76 14.46
CA ASP A 40 11.91 17.06 13.80
C ASP A 40 12.81 17.19 12.54
N PHE A 41 13.29 16.06 12.03
CA PHE A 41 14.12 15.96 10.82
C PHE A 41 13.77 14.73 9.99
N LYS A 42 13.99 14.79 8.68
CA LYS A 42 13.85 13.64 7.80
C LYS A 42 14.99 12.63 8.00
N GLU A 43 14.67 11.35 7.99
CA GLU A 43 15.62 10.26 8.15
C GLU A 43 15.60 9.35 6.93
N GLU A 44 16.73 9.12 6.28
CA GLU A 44 16.81 8.23 5.12
C GLU A 44 16.65 6.76 5.53
N ILE A 45 15.90 6.00 4.72
CA ILE A 45 15.72 4.56 4.92
C ILE A 45 16.78 3.83 4.11
N SER A 46 17.85 3.38 4.77
CA SER A 46 19.02 2.77 4.13
C SER A 46 18.69 1.60 3.19
N ALA A 47 17.65 0.81 3.51
CA ALA A 47 17.18 -0.31 2.69
C ALA A 47 16.35 0.12 1.48
N MET A 48 16.00 1.43 1.37
CA MET A 48 15.17 2.00 0.30
C MET A 48 15.77 3.33 -0.18
N PRO A 49 16.84 3.31 -0.98
CA PRO A 49 17.56 4.52 -1.41
C PRO A 49 16.63 5.58 -2.02
N GLY A 50 16.74 6.81 -1.54
CA GLY A 50 15.89 7.91 -1.97
C GLY A 50 14.52 7.99 -1.29
N THR A 51 14.22 7.10 -0.33
CA THR A 51 13.01 7.14 0.49
C THR A 51 13.34 7.55 1.91
N TYR A 52 12.44 8.31 2.55
CA TYR A 52 12.68 8.90 3.86
C TYR A 52 11.52 8.63 4.82
N ARG A 53 11.82 8.60 6.12
CA ARG A 53 10.83 8.89 7.16
C ARG A 53 10.79 10.39 7.31
N TRP A 54 9.63 10.98 7.11
CA TRP A 54 9.45 12.42 7.10
C TRP A 54 9.03 12.93 8.48
N ASP A 55 9.60 14.05 8.90
CA ASP A 55 8.98 14.93 9.89
C ASP A 55 7.74 15.62 9.28
N ILE A 56 6.91 16.24 10.10
CA ILE A 56 5.66 16.87 9.63
C ILE A 56 5.92 17.99 8.60
N ASN A 57 6.94 18.80 8.78
CA ASN A 57 7.24 19.89 7.84
C ASN A 57 7.77 19.36 6.50
N GLY A 58 8.60 18.32 6.56
CA GLY A 58 9.08 17.60 5.39
C GLY A 58 7.93 16.89 4.65
N LEU A 59 7.02 16.29 5.39
CA LEU A 59 5.82 15.65 4.83
C LEU A 59 4.97 16.62 4.02
N ILE A 60 4.67 17.81 4.57
CA ILE A 60 3.88 18.85 3.85
C ILE A 60 4.55 19.19 2.52
N LYS A 61 5.86 19.45 2.53
CA LYS A 61 6.62 19.79 1.31
C LYS A 61 6.59 18.66 0.28
N GLU A 62 6.76 17.41 0.72
CA GLU A 62 6.78 16.26 -0.17
C GLU A 62 5.40 15.97 -0.75
N VAL A 63 4.32 16.10 0.03
CA VAL A 63 2.94 15.95 -0.46
C VAL A 63 2.56 17.08 -1.40
N THR A 64 3.00 18.32 -1.14
CA THR A 64 2.82 19.45 -2.07
C THR A 64 3.52 19.15 -3.41
N ARG A 65 4.77 18.68 -3.38
CA ARG A 65 5.50 18.27 -4.60
C ARG A 65 4.76 17.18 -5.36
N ALA A 66 4.26 16.17 -4.65
CA ALA A 66 3.48 15.10 -5.26
C ALA A 66 2.20 15.61 -5.94
N TRP A 67 1.49 16.55 -5.29
CA TRP A 67 0.31 17.20 -5.87
C TRP A 67 0.64 17.99 -7.15
N GLU A 68 1.71 18.77 -7.15
CA GLU A 68 2.19 19.54 -8.31
C GLU A 68 2.56 18.61 -9.48
N LEU A 69 3.10 17.42 -9.20
CA LEU A 69 3.39 16.38 -10.19
C LEU A 69 2.16 15.64 -10.72
N GLY A 70 0.96 15.96 -10.20
CA GLY A 70 -0.29 15.35 -10.65
C GLY A 70 -0.73 14.09 -9.89
N ILE A 71 -0.02 13.68 -8.83
CA ILE A 71 -0.44 12.61 -7.93
C ILE A 71 -1.64 13.09 -7.12
N ARG A 72 -2.65 12.24 -6.94
CA ARG A 72 -3.92 12.62 -6.30
C ARG A 72 -4.20 11.89 -5.00
N CYS A 73 -3.38 10.89 -4.64
CA CYS A 73 -3.54 10.13 -3.40
C CYS A 73 -2.17 9.80 -2.79
N VAL A 74 -2.07 9.94 -1.48
CA VAL A 74 -0.94 9.46 -0.69
C VAL A 74 -1.41 8.45 0.34
N VAL A 75 -0.53 7.52 0.75
CA VAL A 75 -0.78 6.62 1.88
C VAL A 75 0.28 6.81 2.95
N LEU A 76 -0.15 6.92 4.21
CA LEU A 76 0.70 7.23 5.35
C LEU A 76 1.03 5.97 6.17
N PHE A 77 2.32 5.76 6.46
CA PHE A 77 2.84 4.69 7.30
C PHE A 77 3.66 5.26 8.47
N PRO A 78 3.30 4.99 9.74
CA PRO A 78 3.99 5.57 10.88
C PRO A 78 5.16 4.71 11.35
N LYS A 79 6.28 5.32 11.68
CA LYS A 79 7.31 4.75 12.55
C LYS A 79 7.03 5.25 13.98
N ILE A 80 6.46 4.40 14.80
CA ILE A 80 6.12 4.71 16.21
C ILE A 80 7.33 4.47 17.11
N ASP A 81 7.51 5.31 18.14
CA ASP A 81 8.51 5.10 19.16
C ASP A 81 8.20 3.83 19.97
N ASP A 82 9.24 3.06 20.30
CA ASP A 82 9.06 1.78 20.98
C ASP A 82 8.40 1.92 22.36
N SER A 83 8.55 3.07 23.02
CA SER A 83 7.89 3.35 24.31
C SER A 83 6.37 3.47 24.23
N LEU A 84 5.82 3.69 23.03
CA LEU A 84 4.38 3.80 22.77
C LEU A 84 3.77 2.49 22.26
N LYS A 85 4.60 1.48 21.97
CA LYS A 85 4.11 0.18 21.50
C LYS A 85 3.59 -0.65 22.67
N THR A 86 2.41 -1.24 22.49
CA THR A 86 1.75 -2.11 23.47
C THR A 86 1.38 -3.46 22.84
N GLU A 87 0.96 -4.44 23.65
CA GLU A 87 0.54 -5.75 23.11
C GLU A 87 -0.72 -5.65 22.24
N ASP A 88 -1.62 -4.74 22.59
CA ASP A 88 -2.87 -4.47 21.87
C ASP A 88 -2.74 -3.35 20.82
N GLY A 89 -1.57 -2.73 20.68
CA GLY A 89 -1.34 -1.64 19.73
C GLY A 89 -2.16 -0.37 20.01
N ALA A 90 -2.45 -0.06 21.27
CA ALA A 90 -3.38 1.00 21.69
C ALA A 90 -3.08 2.39 21.09
N GLU A 91 -1.83 2.70 20.76
CA GLU A 91 -1.46 3.96 20.10
C GLU A 91 -2.12 4.12 18.71
N CYS A 92 -2.58 3.04 18.07
CA CYS A 92 -3.21 3.08 16.73
C CYS A 92 -4.56 3.84 16.72
N PHE A 93 -5.25 3.94 17.88
CA PHE A 93 -6.50 4.69 18.04
C PHE A 93 -6.37 5.91 18.94
N ASN A 94 -5.14 6.38 19.21
CA ASN A 94 -4.90 7.65 19.91
C ASN A 94 -5.24 8.81 18.95
N GLU A 95 -6.30 9.56 19.26
CA GLU A 95 -6.75 10.71 18.44
C GLU A 95 -5.70 11.82 18.32
N ASP A 96 -4.78 11.92 19.30
CA ASP A 96 -3.65 12.83 19.28
C ASP A 96 -2.33 12.17 18.81
N GLY A 97 -2.40 10.97 18.27
CA GLY A 97 -1.26 10.24 17.75
C GLY A 97 -0.72 10.81 16.42
N LEU A 98 0.40 10.26 15.97
CA LEU A 98 1.14 10.73 14.79
C LEU A 98 0.28 10.74 13.51
N ILE A 99 -0.45 9.66 13.22
CA ILE A 99 -1.28 9.54 12.00
C ILE A 99 -2.45 10.55 12.00
N PRO A 100 -3.30 10.64 13.04
CA PRO A 100 -4.38 11.62 13.06
C PRO A 100 -3.88 13.06 12.97
N LYS A 101 -2.76 13.40 13.61
CA LYS A 101 -2.12 14.73 13.47
C LYS A 101 -1.70 15.00 12.04
N ALA A 102 -1.00 14.05 11.39
CA ALA A 102 -0.55 14.18 10.00
C ALA A 102 -1.73 14.38 9.04
N ILE A 103 -2.80 13.60 9.18
CA ILE A 103 -4.02 13.72 8.37
C ILE A 103 -4.61 15.14 8.50
N ARG A 104 -4.87 15.60 9.73
CA ARG A 104 -5.46 16.94 9.98
C ARG A 104 -4.62 18.06 9.36
N ILE A 105 -3.30 17.96 9.48
CA ILE A 105 -2.38 18.95 8.91
C ILE A 105 -2.44 18.92 7.40
N LEU A 106 -2.33 17.76 6.77
CA LEU A 106 -2.39 17.62 5.31
C LEU A 106 -3.72 18.09 4.74
N LYS A 107 -4.85 17.76 5.39
CA LYS A 107 -6.18 18.23 4.98
C LYS A 107 -6.34 19.73 5.10
N LYS A 108 -5.63 20.38 6.00
CA LYS A 108 -5.59 21.84 6.12
C LYS A 108 -4.72 22.49 5.03
N GLU A 109 -3.54 21.94 4.78
CA GLU A 109 -2.54 22.53 3.86
C GLU A 109 -2.79 22.19 2.38
N ILE A 110 -3.30 20.97 2.10
CA ILE A 110 -3.56 20.43 0.76
C ILE A 110 -4.91 19.69 0.78
N PRO A 111 -6.05 20.41 0.92
CA PRO A 111 -7.37 19.80 1.17
C PRO A 111 -7.85 18.86 0.07
N GLU A 112 -7.42 19.04 -1.15
CA GLU A 112 -7.81 18.23 -2.31
C GLU A 112 -7.00 16.93 -2.45
N MET A 113 -5.87 16.78 -1.73
CA MET A 113 -5.11 15.53 -1.74
C MET A 113 -5.91 14.44 -1.02
N ALA A 114 -6.21 13.36 -1.72
CA ALA A 114 -6.80 12.19 -1.09
C ALA A 114 -5.77 11.52 -0.17
N ILE A 115 -6.19 11.21 1.06
CA ILE A 115 -5.35 10.55 2.06
C ILE A 115 -5.90 9.14 2.31
N MET A 116 -5.11 8.15 1.96
CA MET A 116 -5.28 6.77 2.37
C MET A 116 -4.48 6.53 3.66
N THR A 117 -5.02 5.71 4.53
CA THR A 117 -4.32 5.25 5.73
C THR A 117 -4.18 3.74 5.71
N ASP A 118 -3.24 3.24 6.51
CA ASP A 118 -3.06 1.81 6.75
C ASP A 118 -3.73 1.43 8.08
N VAL A 119 -4.45 0.32 8.09
CA VAL A 119 -5.10 -0.23 9.29
C VAL A 119 -4.55 -1.63 9.54
N ALA A 120 -3.64 -1.71 10.52
CA ALA A 120 -3.01 -2.91 11.03
C ALA A 120 -2.27 -2.56 12.33
N LEU A 121 -1.95 -3.56 13.15
CA LEU A 121 -1.35 -3.30 14.46
C LEU A 121 0.19 -3.36 14.45
N ASP A 122 0.83 -3.90 13.42
CA ASP A 122 2.28 -4.14 13.40
C ASP A 122 3.17 -2.90 13.66
N PRO A 123 2.82 -1.66 13.24
CA PRO A 123 3.61 -0.49 13.64
C PRO A 123 3.46 -0.10 15.11
N TYR A 124 2.37 -0.52 15.75
CA TYR A 124 1.96 -0.12 17.10
C TYR A 124 2.12 -1.24 18.14
N SER A 125 2.25 -2.49 17.67
CA SER A 125 2.41 -3.65 18.54
C SER A 125 3.86 -3.86 18.94
N CYS A 126 4.09 -4.18 20.21
CA CYS A 126 5.40 -4.61 20.70
C CYS A 126 5.82 -6.00 20.16
N ASP A 127 4.87 -6.78 19.64
CA ASP A 127 5.11 -8.12 19.06
C ASP A 127 5.42 -8.05 17.55
N GLY A 128 5.10 -6.94 16.87
CA GLY A 128 5.34 -6.73 15.44
C GLY A 128 4.41 -7.53 14.52
N HIS A 129 3.28 -8.01 15.02
CA HIS A 129 2.23 -8.66 14.25
C HIS A 129 1.09 -7.68 13.88
N ASP A 130 0.38 -7.99 12.77
CA ASP A 130 -0.76 -7.19 12.31
C ASP A 130 -2.01 -7.36 13.21
N GLY A 131 -2.01 -8.35 14.10
CA GLY A 131 -3.05 -8.64 15.09
C GLY A 131 -2.48 -8.97 16.46
N ILE A 132 -3.39 -9.09 17.43
CA ILE A 132 -3.07 -9.45 18.83
C ILE A 132 -2.56 -10.88 18.90
N VAL A 133 -1.45 -11.09 19.59
CA VAL A 133 -0.84 -12.41 19.81
C VAL A 133 -1.13 -12.87 21.24
N ASP A 134 -1.70 -14.07 21.41
CA ASP A 134 -1.90 -14.66 22.73
C ASP A 134 -0.62 -15.33 23.28
N GLU A 135 -0.69 -15.89 24.49
CA GLU A 135 0.44 -16.55 25.13
C GLU A 135 0.96 -17.80 24.37
N THR A 136 0.11 -18.40 23.55
CA THR A 136 0.44 -19.60 22.75
C THR A 136 1.00 -19.28 21.37
N GLY A 137 1.03 -17.99 20.98
CA GLY A 137 1.46 -17.56 19.65
C GLY A 137 0.32 -17.54 18.62
N LYS A 138 -0.92 -17.69 19.03
CA LYS A 138 -2.08 -17.58 18.15
C LYS A 138 -2.43 -16.12 17.93
N ILE A 139 -2.71 -15.75 16.68
CA ILE A 139 -3.28 -14.44 16.33
C ILE A 139 -4.78 -14.46 16.61
N LEU A 140 -5.25 -13.54 17.45
CA LEU A 140 -6.65 -13.45 17.88
C LEU A 140 -7.43 -12.60 16.87
N ASN A 141 -8.19 -13.23 15.99
CA ASN A 141 -8.91 -12.58 14.89
C ASN A 141 -9.92 -11.56 15.39
N ASP A 142 -10.89 -12.00 16.21
CA ASP A 142 -12.05 -11.20 16.57
C ASP A 142 -11.68 -10.03 17.50
N GLU A 143 -10.77 -10.27 18.44
CA GLU A 143 -10.24 -9.24 19.34
C GLU A 143 -9.45 -8.18 18.55
N THR A 144 -8.70 -8.60 17.54
CA THR A 144 -7.96 -7.70 16.63
C THR A 144 -8.94 -6.79 15.89
N ILE A 145 -10.01 -7.33 15.31
CA ILE A 145 -11.00 -6.57 14.55
C ILE A 145 -11.62 -5.43 15.41
N GLU A 146 -11.87 -5.66 16.70
CA GLU A 146 -12.41 -4.62 17.58
C GLU A 146 -11.46 -3.43 17.75
N ILE A 147 -10.15 -3.65 17.67
CA ILE A 147 -9.15 -2.58 17.68
C ILE A 147 -9.03 -1.90 16.31
N LEU A 148 -9.04 -2.68 15.23
CA LEU A 148 -8.99 -2.14 13.88
C LEU A 148 -10.17 -1.21 13.58
N LYS A 149 -11.36 -1.51 14.09
CA LYS A 149 -12.54 -0.59 14.03
C LYS A 149 -12.24 0.75 14.68
N LYS A 150 -11.65 0.75 15.88
CA LYS A 150 -11.28 1.98 16.59
C LYS A 150 -10.22 2.76 15.82
N GLN A 151 -9.21 2.08 15.28
CA GLN A 151 -8.16 2.68 14.45
C GLN A 151 -8.78 3.37 13.21
N ALA A 152 -9.64 2.66 12.47
CA ALA A 152 -10.32 3.19 11.29
C ALA A 152 -11.18 4.43 11.62
N LEU A 153 -11.97 4.39 12.71
CA LEU A 153 -12.76 5.53 13.14
C LEU A 153 -11.90 6.74 13.54
N THR A 154 -10.79 6.51 14.23
CA THR A 154 -9.86 7.58 14.62
C THR A 154 -9.26 8.26 13.39
N GLN A 155 -8.89 7.48 12.37
CA GLN A 155 -8.37 8.00 11.11
C GLN A 155 -9.45 8.74 10.29
N ALA A 156 -10.68 8.21 10.25
CA ALA A 156 -11.82 8.85 9.60
C ALA A 156 -12.20 10.19 10.26
N ARG A 157 -12.22 10.26 11.60
CA ARG A 157 -12.43 11.51 12.35
C ARG A 157 -11.36 12.54 12.08
N ALA A 158 -10.13 12.11 11.81
CA ALA A 158 -9.04 13.00 11.44
C ALA A 158 -9.14 13.54 10.00
N GLY A 159 -9.98 12.94 9.14
CA GLY A 159 -10.23 13.36 7.76
C GLY A 159 -9.62 12.46 6.68
N ALA A 160 -9.31 11.19 6.98
CA ALA A 160 -8.89 10.23 5.95
C ALA A 160 -10.02 10.02 4.92
N ASP A 161 -9.65 9.95 3.63
CA ASP A 161 -10.59 9.67 2.53
C ASP A 161 -10.75 8.17 2.29
N PHE A 162 -9.69 7.40 2.55
CA PHE A 162 -9.67 5.95 2.39
C PHE A 162 -9.04 5.25 3.58
N ILE A 163 -9.68 4.18 4.02
CA ILE A 163 -9.15 3.24 5.01
C ILE A 163 -8.60 2.01 4.28
N GLY A 164 -7.35 1.63 4.58
CA GLY A 164 -6.67 0.49 3.96
C GLY A 164 -6.40 -0.64 4.93
N PRO A 165 -7.36 -1.56 5.21
CA PRO A 165 -7.14 -2.69 6.10
C PRO A 165 -6.12 -3.66 5.48
N SER A 166 -4.94 -3.71 6.08
CA SER A 166 -3.80 -4.52 5.60
C SER A 166 -3.48 -5.71 6.51
N ASP A 167 -4.26 -5.92 7.54
CA ASP A 167 -4.06 -6.89 8.61
C ASP A 167 -4.36 -8.33 8.22
N MET A 168 -5.27 -8.57 7.26
CA MET A 168 -5.72 -9.89 6.79
C MET A 168 -6.54 -10.69 7.81
N MET A 169 -7.22 -10.05 8.77
CA MET A 169 -8.18 -10.74 9.65
C MET A 169 -9.49 -11.02 8.90
N ASP A 170 -10.10 -12.17 9.17
CA ASP A 170 -11.37 -12.56 8.55
C ASP A 170 -12.51 -11.65 9.00
N GLY A 171 -13.29 -11.08 8.04
CA GLY A 171 -14.44 -10.24 8.33
C GLY A 171 -14.12 -8.78 8.69
N ARG A 172 -12.85 -8.36 8.62
CA ARG A 172 -12.40 -7.00 9.00
C ARG A 172 -13.01 -5.90 8.14
N VAL A 173 -13.17 -6.14 6.85
CA VAL A 173 -13.72 -5.12 5.92
C VAL A 173 -15.16 -4.79 6.31
N GLY A 174 -15.99 -5.81 6.55
CA GLY A 174 -17.38 -5.65 6.96
C GLY A 174 -17.51 -4.97 8.32
N ALA A 175 -16.67 -5.35 9.28
CA ALA A 175 -16.66 -4.74 10.61
C ALA A 175 -16.28 -3.25 10.55
N ILE A 176 -15.25 -2.89 9.77
CA ILE A 176 -14.81 -1.50 9.57
C ILE A 176 -15.89 -0.71 8.83
N ARG A 177 -16.48 -1.24 7.74
CA ARG A 177 -17.55 -0.58 6.98
C ARG A 177 -18.75 -0.26 7.89
N ASN A 178 -19.21 -1.25 8.65
CA ASN A 178 -20.31 -1.06 9.57
C ASN A 178 -20.01 -0.01 10.66
N ALA A 179 -18.77 0.01 11.18
CA ALA A 179 -18.36 1.01 12.18
C ALA A 179 -18.34 2.42 11.57
N LEU A 180 -17.77 2.60 10.38
CA LEU A 180 -17.74 3.88 9.68
C LEU A 180 -19.15 4.40 9.38
N ASP A 181 -20.04 3.56 8.86
CA ASP A 181 -21.40 3.95 8.52
C ASP A 181 -22.22 4.33 9.75
N SER A 182 -22.09 3.59 10.85
CA SER A 182 -22.81 3.86 12.10
C SER A 182 -22.40 5.17 12.78
N GLU A 183 -21.16 5.62 12.55
CA GLU A 183 -20.60 6.89 13.07
C GLU A 183 -20.74 8.06 12.05
N GLY A 184 -21.43 7.84 10.93
CA GLY A 184 -21.69 8.88 9.91
C GLY A 184 -20.58 9.11 8.91
N PHE A 185 -19.59 8.20 8.80
CA PHE A 185 -18.48 8.24 7.82
C PHE A 185 -18.78 7.42 6.57
N SER A 186 -20.00 7.46 6.06
CA SER A 186 -20.44 6.70 4.87
C SER A 186 -19.66 7.05 3.60
N ASP A 187 -19.07 8.25 3.53
CA ASP A 187 -18.30 8.73 2.37
C ASP A 187 -16.82 8.33 2.42
N VAL A 188 -16.36 7.74 3.52
CA VAL A 188 -14.98 7.23 3.64
C VAL A 188 -14.89 5.88 2.93
N GLY A 189 -14.06 5.80 1.87
CA GLY A 189 -13.88 4.58 1.10
C GLY A 189 -12.98 3.54 1.76
N ILE A 190 -13.07 2.28 1.34
CA ILE A 190 -12.21 1.18 1.79
C ILE A 190 -11.40 0.65 0.61
N ILE A 191 -10.07 0.75 0.71
CA ILE A 191 -9.11 0.08 -0.19
C ILE A 191 -8.61 -1.16 0.52
N SER A 192 -9.25 -2.29 0.31
CA SER A 192 -8.87 -3.53 0.99
C SER A 192 -7.58 -4.12 0.41
N TYR A 193 -6.67 -4.56 1.28
CA TYR A 193 -5.56 -5.43 0.91
C TYR A 193 -6.08 -6.87 0.73
N THR A 194 -6.95 -7.04 -0.25
CA THR A 194 -7.72 -8.26 -0.51
C THR A 194 -6.84 -9.48 -0.74
N ALA A 195 -5.72 -9.31 -1.46
CA ALA A 195 -4.79 -10.38 -1.76
C ALA A 195 -3.37 -9.99 -1.30
N LYS A 196 -3.14 -10.04 0.00
CA LYS A 196 -1.82 -9.80 0.62
C LYS A 196 -1.15 -11.12 0.93
N TYR A 197 -0.07 -11.41 0.22
CA TYR A 197 0.70 -12.64 0.35
C TYR A 197 1.81 -12.53 1.40
N SER A 198 2.10 -13.62 2.08
CA SER A 198 3.30 -13.76 2.94
C SER A 198 4.54 -13.75 2.05
N SER A 199 5.23 -12.60 1.96
CA SER A 199 6.22 -12.37 0.92
C SER A 199 7.58 -11.96 1.46
N ALA A 200 8.64 -12.49 0.81
CA ALA A 200 10.02 -12.08 1.03
C ALA A 200 10.31 -10.64 0.55
N TYR A 201 9.47 -10.07 -0.31
CA TYR A 201 9.63 -8.70 -0.82
C TYR A 201 9.35 -7.60 0.20
N TYR A 202 8.93 -7.92 1.45
CA TYR A 202 8.61 -6.92 2.48
C TYR A 202 9.80 -6.51 3.36
N GLY A 203 10.98 -7.10 3.18
CA GLY A 203 12.15 -6.83 4.02
C GLY A 203 12.43 -5.34 4.24
N PRO A 204 12.60 -4.50 3.19
CA PRO A 204 12.87 -3.08 3.36
C PRO A 204 11.76 -2.31 4.08
N PHE A 205 10.49 -2.66 3.86
CA PHE A 205 9.35 -2.06 4.56
C PHE A 205 9.38 -2.34 6.07
N ARG A 206 9.67 -3.59 6.46
CA ARG A 206 9.81 -3.97 7.88
C ARG A 206 10.89 -3.14 8.57
N THR A 207 12.01 -2.89 7.87
CA THR A 207 13.07 -1.99 8.37
C THR A 207 12.58 -0.54 8.45
N ALA A 208 11.77 -0.07 7.51
CA ALA A 208 11.26 1.29 7.48
C ALA A 208 10.35 1.62 8.68
N LEU A 209 9.49 0.70 9.07
CA LEU A 209 8.54 0.86 10.18
C LEU A 209 9.02 0.24 11.50
N ASP A 210 10.08 -0.58 11.46
CA ASP A 210 10.46 -1.40 12.61
C ASP A 210 9.29 -2.27 13.10
N SER A 211 8.66 -2.97 12.14
CA SER A 211 7.42 -3.76 12.30
C SER A 211 7.62 -5.25 12.03
N ALA A 212 8.85 -5.74 12.16
CA ALA A 212 9.13 -7.18 12.10
C ALA A 212 8.65 -7.87 13.39
N PRO A 213 8.23 -9.15 13.32
CA PRO A 213 7.98 -9.96 14.52
C PRO A 213 9.19 -9.89 15.47
N ARG A 214 8.93 -9.75 16.76
CA ARG A 214 9.95 -9.56 17.80
C ARG A 214 9.86 -10.70 18.81
N GLU A 215 11.02 -11.20 19.25
CA GLU A 215 11.05 -12.16 20.35
C GLU A 215 10.52 -11.52 21.66
N ASN A 216 9.75 -12.29 22.39
CA ASN A 216 9.21 -11.91 23.69
C ASN A 216 9.52 -13.02 24.71
N SER A 217 10.11 -12.66 25.86
CA SER A 217 10.44 -13.63 26.91
C SER A 217 9.23 -14.17 27.68
N LYS A 218 8.05 -13.53 27.51
CA LYS A 218 6.84 -13.86 28.29
C LYS A 218 5.83 -14.72 27.50
N LYS A 219 5.89 -14.69 26.17
CA LYS A 219 4.96 -15.43 25.30
C LYS A 219 5.64 -15.89 24.02
N ILE A 220 5.03 -16.86 23.36
CA ILE A 220 5.46 -17.33 22.04
C ILE A 220 5.05 -16.29 21.01
N ILE A 221 6.00 -15.79 20.21
CA ILE A 221 5.71 -14.92 19.08
C ILE A 221 6.05 -15.66 17.80
N PRO A 222 5.09 -15.81 16.85
CA PRO A 222 5.39 -16.39 15.55
C PRO A 222 6.49 -15.59 14.82
N ASP A 223 7.44 -16.27 14.21
CA ASP A 223 8.58 -15.67 13.50
C ASP A 223 8.22 -15.10 12.13
N ASN A 224 7.01 -15.40 11.65
CA ASN A 224 6.48 -14.94 10.36
C ASN A 224 4.97 -14.69 10.43
N LYS A 225 4.41 -14.16 9.34
CA LYS A 225 3.00 -13.74 9.22
C LYS A 225 2.16 -14.72 8.38
N SER A 226 2.64 -15.94 8.13
CA SER A 226 1.99 -16.92 7.23
C SER A 226 0.70 -17.54 7.77
N THR A 227 0.37 -17.33 9.05
CA THR A 227 -0.88 -17.80 9.65
C THR A 227 -2.10 -16.96 9.28
N TYR A 228 -1.87 -15.75 8.69
CA TYR A 228 -2.94 -14.84 8.26
C TYR A 228 -2.66 -14.15 6.91
N GLN A 229 -1.42 -14.05 6.45
CA GLN A 229 -1.10 -13.64 5.08
C GLN A 229 -1.14 -14.85 4.16
N MET A 230 -1.61 -14.66 2.92
CA MET A 230 -1.84 -15.72 1.96
C MET A 230 -0.55 -16.46 1.55
N ASP A 231 -0.66 -17.74 1.27
CA ASP A 231 0.47 -18.53 0.75
C ASP A 231 0.83 -18.10 -0.69
N PRO A 232 2.10 -17.76 -0.97
CA PRO A 232 2.55 -17.42 -2.33
C PRO A 232 2.29 -18.48 -3.40
N ALA A 233 2.07 -19.72 -3.02
CA ALA A 233 1.75 -20.81 -3.94
C ALA A 233 0.28 -20.81 -4.40
N ASN A 234 -0.61 -20.04 -3.75
CA ASN A 234 -2.05 -20.08 -3.98
C ASN A 234 -2.53 -18.92 -4.86
N SER A 235 -3.34 -19.22 -5.86
CA SER A 235 -3.97 -18.21 -6.71
C SER A 235 -5.49 -18.16 -6.61
N LYS A 236 -6.13 -19.27 -6.24
CA LYS A 236 -7.60 -19.34 -6.13
C LYS A 236 -8.12 -18.66 -4.88
N GLU A 237 -7.35 -18.68 -3.80
CA GLU A 237 -7.64 -18.04 -2.53
C GLU A 237 -7.87 -16.53 -2.71
N ALA A 238 -7.09 -15.85 -3.57
CA ALA A 238 -7.29 -14.45 -3.90
C ALA A 238 -8.68 -14.13 -4.46
N LEU A 239 -9.30 -15.07 -5.17
CA LEU A 239 -10.68 -14.89 -5.67
C LEU A 239 -11.71 -15.05 -4.54
N ILE A 240 -11.45 -15.91 -3.57
CA ILE A 240 -12.31 -16.07 -2.39
C ILE A 240 -12.25 -14.82 -1.54
N GLU A 241 -11.04 -14.36 -1.16
CA GLU A 241 -10.83 -13.12 -0.41
C GLU A 241 -11.47 -11.91 -1.11
N SER A 242 -11.29 -11.82 -2.44
CA SER A 242 -11.90 -10.77 -3.24
C SER A 242 -13.44 -10.80 -3.19
N ALA A 243 -14.05 -11.97 -3.25
CA ALA A 243 -15.50 -12.10 -3.15
C ALA A 243 -16.03 -11.69 -1.78
N LEU A 244 -15.32 -12.07 -0.70
CA LEU A 244 -15.65 -11.72 0.68
C LEU A 244 -15.52 -10.22 0.91
N ASP A 245 -14.36 -9.62 0.57
CA ASP A 245 -14.13 -8.19 0.75
C ASP A 245 -15.13 -7.31 -0.02
N GLN A 246 -15.51 -7.73 -1.26
CA GLN A 246 -16.55 -7.05 -2.02
C GLN A 246 -17.92 -7.14 -1.34
N TYR A 247 -18.29 -8.31 -0.85
CA TYR A 247 -19.55 -8.50 -0.11
C TYR A 247 -19.57 -7.69 1.18
N GLU A 248 -18.45 -7.58 1.85
CA GLU A 248 -18.23 -6.81 3.08
C GLU A 248 -18.19 -5.29 2.86
N GLY A 249 -18.11 -4.82 1.61
CA GLY A 249 -18.24 -3.40 1.28
C GLY A 249 -16.92 -2.70 0.90
N ALA A 250 -15.87 -3.43 0.48
CA ALA A 250 -14.68 -2.81 -0.10
C ALA A 250 -15.02 -2.05 -1.40
N ASP A 251 -14.44 -0.86 -1.57
CA ASP A 251 -14.60 -0.03 -2.77
C ASP A 251 -13.55 -0.33 -3.83
N ILE A 252 -12.33 -0.64 -3.38
CA ILE A 252 -11.17 -0.95 -4.22
C ILE A 252 -10.48 -2.18 -3.64
N LEU A 253 -10.04 -3.10 -4.52
CA LEU A 253 -9.37 -4.34 -4.15
C LEU A 253 -7.88 -4.26 -4.48
N MET A 254 -7.01 -4.58 -3.55
CA MET A 254 -5.56 -4.47 -3.74
C MET A 254 -4.85 -5.82 -3.70
N VAL A 255 -3.92 -5.98 -4.63
CA VAL A 255 -2.96 -7.11 -4.66
C VAL A 255 -1.60 -6.63 -4.14
N LYS A 256 -1.03 -7.35 -3.19
CA LYS A 256 0.27 -7.08 -2.57
C LYS A 256 1.05 -8.39 -2.33
N PRO A 257 2.27 -8.54 -2.86
CA PRO A 257 3.03 -7.66 -3.76
C PRO A 257 2.46 -7.53 -5.16
N GLY A 258 3.10 -6.73 -6.02
CA GLY A 258 2.61 -6.42 -7.36
C GLY A 258 3.27 -7.23 -8.48
N ILE A 259 4.59 -7.06 -8.73
CA ILE A 259 5.26 -7.56 -9.93
C ILE A 259 5.19 -9.09 -10.05
N SER A 260 5.45 -9.80 -8.95
CA SER A 260 5.42 -11.26 -8.95
C SER A 260 4.01 -11.85 -8.91
N TYR A 261 2.97 -11.00 -8.88
CA TYR A 261 1.55 -11.36 -8.75
C TYR A 261 0.68 -10.69 -9.83
N LEU A 262 1.26 -10.38 -11.00
CA LEU A 262 0.52 -9.84 -12.15
C LEU A 262 -0.59 -10.78 -12.64
N ASP A 263 -0.42 -12.08 -12.48
CA ASP A 263 -1.45 -13.08 -12.75
C ASP A 263 -2.65 -12.92 -11.81
N ILE A 264 -2.43 -12.57 -10.53
CA ILE A 264 -3.49 -12.30 -9.55
C ILE A 264 -4.18 -10.97 -9.89
N VAL A 265 -3.40 -9.92 -10.21
CA VAL A 265 -3.97 -8.64 -10.69
C VAL A 265 -4.89 -8.87 -11.88
N TYR A 266 -4.43 -9.63 -12.88
CA TYR A 266 -5.24 -9.96 -14.05
C TYR A 266 -6.49 -10.78 -13.70
N ARG A 267 -6.36 -11.80 -12.86
CA ARG A 267 -7.51 -12.60 -12.41
C ARG A 267 -8.56 -11.75 -11.72
N LEU A 268 -8.16 -10.88 -10.78
CA LEU A 268 -9.08 -10.00 -10.07
C LEU A 268 -9.72 -8.98 -11.02
N SER A 269 -8.98 -8.41 -11.97
CA SER A 269 -9.53 -7.46 -12.95
C SER A 269 -10.56 -8.05 -13.91
N THR A 270 -10.52 -9.36 -14.12
CA THR A 270 -11.51 -10.09 -14.92
C THR A 270 -12.66 -10.65 -14.07
N PHE A 271 -12.46 -10.87 -12.79
CA PHE A 271 -13.42 -11.42 -11.86
C PHE A 271 -14.33 -10.35 -11.25
N SER A 272 -13.79 -9.16 -10.95
CA SER A 272 -14.46 -8.10 -10.22
C SER A 272 -14.76 -6.89 -11.10
N ASN A 273 -15.89 -6.22 -10.83
CA ASN A 273 -16.20 -4.90 -11.37
C ASN A 273 -15.66 -3.73 -10.52
N LYS A 274 -15.02 -4.02 -9.36
CA LYS A 274 -14.35 -3.01 -8.54
C LYS A 274 -13.01 -2.63 -9.16
N PRO A 275 -12.55 -1.38 -8.99
CA PRO A 275 -11.20 -1.00 -9.37
C PRO A 275 -10.15 -1.89 -8.66
N ILE A 276 -9.12 -2.30 -9.39
CA ILE A 276 -8.02 -3.07 -8.82
C ILE A 276 -6.82 -2.15 -8.57
N ALA A 277 -6.26 -2.22 -7.39
CA ALA A 277 -4.97 -1.62 -7.05
C ALA A 277 -3.88 -2.69 -7.00
N ALA A 278 -2.64 -2.32 -7.33
CA ALA A 278 -1.48 -3.17 -7.19
C ALA A 278 -0.40 -2.44 -6.38
N TYR A 279 0.26 -3.13 -5.45
CA TYR A 279 1.32 -2.52 -4.66
C TYR A 279 2.70 -2.95 -5.19
N ASN A 280 3.40 -2.01 -5.81
CA ASN A 280 4.82 -2.13 -6.12
C ASN A 280 5.63 -1.94 -4.83
N VAL A 281 5.92 -3.07 -4.16
CA VAL A 281 6.40 -3.09 -2.77
C VAL A 281 7.87 -2.73 -2.63
N SER A 282 8.29 -2.53 -1.37
CA SER A 282 9.62 -2.06 -0.99
C SER A 282 10.77 -2.90 -1.53
N GLY A 283 10.65 -4.23 -1.53
CA GLY A 283 11.67 -5.12 -2.10
C GLY A 283 11.79 -4.98 -3.60
N GLU A 284 10.66 -4.86 -4.32
CA GLU A 284 10.65 -4.61 -5.76
C GLU A 284 11.30 -3.26 -6.10
N TYR A 285 10.98 -2.21 -5.33
CA TYR A 285 11.61 -0.90 -5.44
C TYR A 285 13.13 -0.98 -5.21
N SER A 286 13.56 -1.58 -4.11
CA SER A 286 14.98 -1.65 -3.74
C SER A 286 15.81 -2.48 -4.72
N MET A 287 15.24 -3.52 -5.33
CA MET A 287 15.90 -4.30 -6.40
C MET A 287 16.19 -3.43 -7.62
N VAL A 288 15.23 -2.61 -8.06
CA VAL A 288 15.42 -1.69 -9.19
C VAL A 288 16.48 -0.64 -8.85
N LYS A 289 16.36 0.04 -7.69
CA LYS A 289 17.35 1.05 -7.25
C LYS A 289 18.76 0.46 -7.16
N SER A 290 18.92 -0.73 -6.60
CA SER A 290 20.21 -1.39 -6.46
C SER A 290 20.86 -1.73 -7.81
N ALA A 291 20.09 -2.19 -8.78
CA ALA A 291 20.58 -2.50 -10.12
C ALA A 291 20.91 -1.21 -10.91
N ALA A 292 20.08 -0.17 -10.76
CA ALA A 292 20.29 1.13 -11.39
C ALA A 292 21.54 1.83 -10.86
N MET A 293 21.79 1.82 -9.55
CA MET A 293 23.01 2.38 -8.93
C MET A 293 24.30 1.74 -9.46
N LYS A 294 24.22 0.49 -9.93
CA LYS A 294 25.34 -0.22 -10.56
C LYS A 294 25.39 -0.05 -12.09
N ASN A 295 24.51 0.77 -12.67
CA ASN A 295 24.37 0.96 -14.12
C ASN A 295 24.11 -0.35 -14.90
N TRP A 296 23.47 -1.33 -14.28
CA TRP A 296 23.10 -2.58 -14.97
C TRP A 296 21.81 -2.43 -15.75
N ILE A 297 20.94 -1.49 -15.33
CA ILE A 297 19.67 -1.15 -15.98
C ILE A 297 19.49 0.37 -16.04
N ASN A 298 18.71 0.86 -17.01
CA ASN A 298 18.21 2.23 -17.02
C ASN A 298 17.02 2.33 -16.08
N GLU A 299 17.11 3.16 -15.03
CA GLU A 299 16.08 3.27 -13.99
C GLU A 299 14.75 3.76 -14.57
N LYS A 300 14.77 4.85 -15.38
CA LYS A 300 13.56 5.41 -15.99
C LYS A 300 12.82 4.36 -16.80
N ASP A 301 13.55 3.68 -17.69
CA ASP A 301 12.94 2.74 -18.63
C ASP A 301 12.31 1.55 -17.89
N ILE A 302 13.03 0.93 -16.94
CA ILE A 302 12.53 -0.24 -16.21
C ILE A 302 11.36 0.11 -15.27
N VAL A 303 11.39 1.29 -14.65
CA VAL A 303 10.29 1.73 -13.79
C VAL A 303 9.03 1.98 -14.62
N LEU A 304 9.12 2.73 -15.71
CA LEU A 304 7.96 3.01 -16.56
C LEU A 304 7.39 1.72 -17.20
N GLU A 305 8.26 0.79 -17.65
CA GLU A 305 7.82 -0.52 -18.15
C GLU A 305 7.13 -1.35 -17.07
N THR A 306 7.69 -1.36 -15.85
CA THR A 306 7.10 -2.06 -14.70
C THR A 306 5.73 -1.50 -14.34
N LEU A 307 5.59 -0.16 -14.22
CA LEU A 307 4.32 0.48 -13.90
C LEU A 307 3.29 0.25 -15.02
N LEU A 308 3.71 0.27 -16.28
CA LEU A 308 2.84 -0.05 -17.41
C LEU A 308 2.40 -1.53 -17.39
N SER A 309 3.24 -2.44 -16.87
CA SER A 309 2.86 -3.85 -16.74
C SER A 309 1.71 -4.08 -15.77
N PHE A 310 1.60 -3.30 -14.70
CA PHE A 310 0.44 -3.31 -13.80
C PHE A 310 -0.84 -2.84 -14.51
N LYS A 311 -0.76 -1.76 -15.29
CA LYS A 311 -1.89 -1.28 -16.11
C LYS A 311 -2.34 -2.34 -17.08
N ARG A 312 -1.41 -2.97 -17.79
CA ARG A 312 -1.69 -4.05 -18.76
C ARG A 312 -2.31 -5.28 -18.09
N ALA A 313 -1.96 -5.56 -16.83
CA ALA A 313 -2.60 -6.62 -16.04
C ALA A 313 -4.00 -6.23 -15.53
N GLY A 314 -4.42 -4.97 -15.68
CA GLY A 314 -5.74 -4.49 -15.30
C GLY A 314 -5.79 -3.67 -14.02
N ALA A 315 -4.64 -3.31 -13.41
CA ALA A 315 -4.62 -2.41 -12.29
C ALA A 315 -5.07 -1.00 -12.71
N LYS A 316 -6.03 -0.43 -11.98
CA LYS A 316 -6.44 0.97 -12.12
C LYS A 316 -5.52 1.90 -11.34
N LEU A 317 -5.13 1.49 -10.14
CA LEU A 317 -4.27 2.24 -9.23
C LEU A 317 -2.99 1.46 -8.92
N ILE A 318 -1.90 2.17 -8.70
CA ILE A 318 -0.60 1.57 -8.39
C ILE A 318 0.00 2.30 -7.19
N LEU A 319 0.15 1.58 -6.06
CA LEU A 319 0.95 2.07 -4.95
C LEU A 319 2.42 1.85 -5.29
N THR A 320 3.20 2.92 -5.35
CA THR A 320 4.61 2.83 -5.71
C THR A 320 5.44 3.93 -5.09
N TYR A 321 6.62 3.58 -4.60
CA TYR A 321 7.63 4.52 -4.11
C TYR A 321 8.28 5.31 -5.26
N HIS A 322 8.14 4.86 -6.51
CA HIS A 322 8.57 5.58 -7.71
C HIS A 322 7.58 6.66 -8.16
N ALA A 323 6.50 6.93 -7.44
CA ALA A 323 5.40 7.77 -7.90
C ALA A 323 5.86 9.17 -8.38
N CYS A 324 6.68 9.87 -7.58
CA CYS A 324 7.16 11.21 -7.96
C CYS A 324 8.13 11.18 -9.13
N ASP A 325 9.09 10.23 -9.14
CA ASP A 325 10.06 10.08 -10.23
C ASP A 325 9.33 9.73 -11.55
N ALA A 326 8.42 8.75 -11.49
CA ALA A 326 7.64 8.35 -12.65
C ALA A 326 6.74 9.48 -13.17
N SER A 327 6.09 10.25 -12.27
CA SER A 327 5.28 11.40 -12.66
C SER A 327 6.09 12.47 -13.36
N GLN A 328 7.29 12.78 -12.85
CA GLN A 328 8.21 13.71 -13.50
C GLN A 328 8.61 13.22 -14.90
N TRP A 329 9.00 11.94 -15.04
CA TRP A 329 9.38 11.39 -16.34
C TRP A 329 8.25 11.36 -17.36
N LEU A 330 7.00 11.22 -16.91
CA LEU A 330 5.82 11.28 -17.77
C LEU A 330 5.51 12.71 -18.26
N GLN A 331 5.90 13.75 -17.50
CA GLN A 331 5.76 15.15 -17.92
C GLN A 331 6.85 15.56 -18.92
N ASP A 332 8.04 14.95 -18.83
CA ASP A 332 9.19 15.23 -19.67
C ASP A 332 9.12 14.51 -21.06
N THR A 333 8.05 13.73 -21.31
CA THR A 333 7.85 12.96 -22.55
C THR A 333 6.77 13.58 -23.40
#